data_409149d2a799d0de72edf8a9770cd215
#
_entry.id   409149d2a799d0de72edf8a9770cd215
#
_cell.length_a   1.000
_cell.length_b   1.000
_cell.length_c   1.000
_cell.angle_alpha   90.00
_cell.angle_beta   90.00
_cell.angle_gamma   90.00
#
_symmetry.space_group_name_H-M   'P 1'
#
loop_
_entity.id
_entity.type
_entity.pdbx_description
1 polymer ?
#
loop_
_entity_poly.entity_id
_entity_poly.type
_entity_poly.pdbx_seq_one_letter_code
_entity_poly.pdbx_strand_id
1 'polypeptide(L)'
;MKKSTIITIICFALGIFILTAGFVLLTDNAISKGFKDLFTTTGNGGDGDGETYEPMDFFKVDVSEYITLGQYKDIIFEVDRLEISQENIDAQIKVLLAQKNEFTKVREGTVIEGAIFSFDYTGYYKKSDGTRGDAFDGGASTDQLAYIDGDTLVTIYDTKTGTFIDGFAQGIIGAAVGSNFTIDVTFPTNYGNSLAGQKVEFDIKINYIAETHFTDAWVKEYTNDQHKTTDEFVQYLKDSINPEIKNANVEALWVKIMENATLVKMPQQQYDYRYNSYVDELIAYSSFYYGKQLDYNGVIQALGMTEAEFEEYMDEYVTSYVKSELVLHAVMQAENITVTDEEYRIFMDTLMESTGKTEAALLEQYGEEKIRQTIAFENLDIFIFNANKFVVKDGE
;
A
#
# COMPACT_ATOMS: atom_id res chain seq x y z
N MET A 1 3.78 -18.21 -9.78
CA MET A 1 4.39 -17.33 -8.77
C MET A 1 5.14 -18.21 -7.79
N LYS A 2 6.34 -17.84 -7.39
CA LYS A 2 7.08 -18.59 -6.35
C LYS A 2 6.31 -18.46 -5.04
N LYS A 3 6.20 -19.55 -4.25
CA LYS A 3 5.54 -19.58 -2.92
C LYS A 3 5.95 -18.38 -2.05
N SER A 4 7.23 -17.96 -2.13
CA SER A 4 7.77 -16.80 -1.40
C SER A 4 7.10 -15.46 -1.76
N THR A 5 6.63 -15.26 -2.99
CA THR A 5 6.03 -13.99 -3.42
C THR A 5 4.60 -13.79 -2.87
N ILE A 6 3.84 -14.89 -2.75
CA ILE A 6 2.48 -14.86 -2.16
C ILE A 6 2.59 -14.60 -0.65
N ILE A 7 3.53 -15.26 0.02
CA ILE A 7 3.81 -15.09 1.44
C ILE A 7 4.27 -13.64 1.72
N THR A 8 5.16 -13.10 0.89
CA THR A 8 5.64 -11.71 1.02
C THR A 8 4.52 -10.69 0.85
N ILE A 9 3.57 -10.91 -0.07
CA ILE A 9 2.43 -10.00 -0.29
C ILE A 9 1.47 -10.04 0.91
N ILE A 10 1.22 -11.20 1.49
CA ILE A 10 0.37 -11.35 2.69
C ILE A 10 1.07 -10.74 3.91
N CYS A 11 2.36 -10.95 4.09
CA CYS A 11 3.15 -10.36 5.18
C CYS A 11 3.24 -8.83 5.07
N PHE A 12 3.39 -8.28 3.85
CA PHE A 12 3.43 -6.84 3.64
C PHE A 12 2.07 -6.19 3.91
N ALA A 13 0.96 -6.81 3.53
CA ALA A 13 -0.38 -6.29 3.77
C ALA A 13 -0.76 -6.27 5.26
N LEU A 14 -0.20 -7.16 6.09
CA LEU A 14 -0.49 -7.27 7.53
C LEU A 14 0.56 -6.56 8.40
N GLY A 15 1.83 -6.52 8.00
CA GLY A 15 2.92 -5.89 8.76
C GLY A 15 2.92 -4.35 8.71
N ILE A 16 2.42 -3.75 7.64
CA ILE A 16 2.32 -2.29 7.48
C ILE A 16 1.26 -1.68 8.42
N PHE A 17 0.29 -2.48 8.87
CA PHE A 17 -0.83 -2.00 9.69
C PHE A 17 -0.48 -1.53 11.10
N ILE A 18 0.69 -1.86 11.64
CA ILE A 18 1.03 -1.54 13.03
C ILE A 18 1.47 -0.09 13.21
N LEU A 19 2.12 0.50 12.20
CA LEU A 19 2.66 1.86 12.28
C LEU A 19 1.70 2.94 11.76
N THR A 20 0.69 2.57 10.95
CA THR A 20 -0.33 3.49 10.44
C THR A 20 -1.59 3.57 11.31
N ALA A 21 -1.63 2.89 12.45
CA ALA A 21 -2.80 2.78 13.31
C ALA A 21 -3.36 4.14 13.79
N GLY A 22 -2.50 5.14 13.98
CA GLY A 22 -2.94 6.49 14.39
C GLY A 22 -3.66 7.27 13.30
N PHE A 23 -3.23 7.12 12.05
CA PHE A 23 -3.78 7.92 10.94
C PHE A 23 -5.05 7.34 10.31
N VAL A 24 -5.28 6.04 10.46
CA VAL A 24 -6.42 5.31 9.86
C VAL A 24 -7.76 5.61 10.56
N LEU A 25 -7.75 6.13 11.78
CA LEU A 25 -8.98 6.55 12.47
C LEU A 25 -9.70 7.73 11.80
N LEU A 26 -9.05 8.44 10.88
CA LEU A 26 -9.58 9.66 10.27
C LEU A 26 -10.15 9.47 8.86
N THR A 27 -9.99 8.32 8.20
CA THR A 27 -10.54 8.09 6.85
C THR A 27 -11.56 6.96 6.80
N ASP A 28 -12.72 7.29 6.22
CA ASP A 28 -13.97 6.53 6.27
C ASP A 28 -13.96 5.10 5.66
N ASN A 29 -14.66 4.21 6.34
CA ASN A 29 -15.49 3.08 5.91
C ASN A 29 -14.89 1.72 5.49
N ALA A 30 -13.72 1.58 4.92
CA ALA A 30 -13.17 0.25 4.59
C ALA A 30 -12.09 -0.19 5.59
N ILE A 31 -11.37 0.77 6.12
CA ILE A 31 -10.21 0.57 6.99
C ILE A 31 -10.67 0.47 8.45
N SER A 32 -11.72 1.20 8.84
CA SER A 32 -12.30 1.15 10.19
C SER A 32 -12.84 -0.23 10.57
N LYS A 33 -13.23 -1.06 9.61
CA LYS A 33 -13.72 -2.41 9.86
C LYS A 33 -12.59 -3.39 10.16
N GLY A 34 -11.49 -3.33 9.39
CA GLY A 34 -10.28 -4.12 9.66
C GLY A 34 -9.60 -3.72 10.98
N PHE A 35 -9.62 -2.42 11.28
CA PHE A 35 -9.07 -1.87 12.53
C PHE A 35 -9.91 -2.25 13.75
N LYS A 36 -11.24 -2.27 13.63
CA LYS A 36 -12.15 -2.70 14.68
C LYS A 36 -11.91 -4.15 15.06
N ASP A 37 -11.62 -5.01 14.08
CA ASP A 37 -11.36 -6.42 14.31
C ASP A 37 -9.98 -6.66 14.96
N LEU A 38 -8.97 -5.84 14.65
CA LEU A 38 -7.63 -5.92 15.27
C LEU A 38 -7.62 -5.57 16.76
N PHE A 39 -8.52 -4.69 17.21
CA PHE A 39 -8.60 -4.24 18.62
C PHE A 39 -9.81 -4.81 19.39
N THR A 40 -10.76 -5.45 18.73
CA THR A 40 -11.92 -6.08 19.37
C THR A 40 -11.83 -7.59 19.49
N THR A 41 -10.88 -8.24 18.86
CA THR A 41 -10.56 -9.62 19.16
C THR A 41 -9.90 -9.69 20.55
N THR A 42 -10.72 -9.66 21.57
CA THR A 42 -10.47 -10.51 22.71
C THR A 42 -10.49 -11.92 22.09
N GLY A 43 -9.30 -12.43 21.76
CA GLY A 43 -9.16 -13.75 21.20
C GLY A 43 -9.80 -14.77 22.13
N ASN A 44 -11.00 -15.18 21.77
CA ASN A 44 -11.59 -16.39 22.27
C ASN A 44 -11.25 -17.49 21.25
N GLY A 45 -10.00 -17.56 20.86
CA GLY A 45 -9.40 -18.57 20.02
C GLY A 45 -8.85 -19.66 20.90
N GLY A 46 -9.75 -20.43 21.43
CA GLY A 46 -9.38 -21.73 21.93
C GLY A 46 -9.56 -22.74 20.80
N ASP A 47 -8.48 -23.40 20.42
CA ASP A 47 -8.57 -24.75 19.89
C ASP A 47 -9.20 -25.59 21.02
N GLY A 48 -10.51 -25.71 21.03
CA GLY A 48 -11.32 -26.60 21.87
C GLY A 48 -11.06 -26.76 23.40
N ASP A 49 -9.92 -26.30 23.90
CA ASP A 49 -9.47 -26.53 25.28
C ASP A 49 -9.70 -25.35 26.23
N GLY A 50 -10.20 -24.21 25.75
CA GLY A 50 -10.65 -23.09 26.59
C GLY A 50 -9.55 -22.26 27.21
N GLU A 51 -8.31 -22.33 26.74
CA GLU A 51 -7.24 -21.43 27.16
C GLU A 51 -7.42 -20.05 26.53
N THR A 52 -7.46 -19.01 27.38
CA THR A 52 -7.44 -17.62 26.94
C THR A 52 -6.02 -17.10 27.02
N TYR A 53 -5.48 -16.60 25.91
CA TYR A 53 -4.17 -16.00 25.85
C TYR A 53 -4.30 -14.48 26.03
N GLU A 54 -3.66 -13.93 27.05
CA GLU A 54 -3.69 -12.50 27.33
C GLU A 54 -2.38 -11.85 26.86
N PRO A 55 -2.45 -10.68 26.21
CA PRO A 55 -1.25 -9.97 25.77
C PRO A 55 -0.43 -9.48 26.98
N MET A 56 0.84 -9.28 26.75
CA MET A 56 1.73 -8.63 27.70
C MET A 56 1.47 -7.12 27.70
N ASP A 57 1.35 -6.54 28.91
CA ASP A 57 1.21 -5.07 29.03
C ASP A 57 2.58 -4.39 28.99
N PHE A 58 3.05 -4.08 27.79
CA PHE A 58 4.35 -3.47 27.56
C PHE A 58 4.50 -2.06 28.17
N PHE A 59 3.40 -1.38 28.51
CA PHE A 59 3.46 -0.09 29.19
C PHE A 59 3.78 -0.23 30.69
N LYS A 60 3.59 -1.43 31.26
CA LYS A 60 3.84 -1.74 32.67
C LYS A 60 5.07 -2.61 32.91
N VAL A 61 5.63 -3.19 31.84
CA VAL A 61 6.76 -4.12 31.93
C VAL A 61 8.04 -3.43 31.44
N ASP A 62 9.15 -3.61 32.14
CA ASP A 62 10.48 -3.23 31.65
C ASP A 62 10.90 -4.19 30.52
N VAL A 63 10.89 -3.69 29.29
CA VAL A 63 11.23 -4.50 28.11
C VAL A 63 12.73 -4.71 27.91
N SER A 64 13.58 -4.04 28.68
CA SER A 64 15.06 -4.15 28.57
C SER A 64 15.59 -5.56 28.84
N GLU A 65 14.82 -6.41 29.53
CA GLU A 65 15.16 -7.82 29.74
C GLU A 65 15.01 -8.66 28.46
N TYR A 66 14.22 -8.22 27.51
CA TYR A 66 13.85 -8.96 26.31
C TYR A 66 14.56 -8.47 25.06
N ILE A 67 14.89 -7.19 24.99
CA ILE A 67 15.45 -6.57 23.79
C ILE A 67 16.62 -5.64 24.14
N THR A 68 17.66 -5.64 23.32
CA THR A 68 18.73 -4.65 23.35
C THR A 68 18.59 -3.78 22.10
N LEU A 69 18.41 -2.47 22.30
CA LEU A 69 18.34 -1.51 21.20
C LEU A 69 19.73 -1.36 20.55
N GLY A 70 19.75 -1.33 19.23
CA GLY A 70 20.88 -0.81 18.47
C GLY A 70 20.75 0.70 18.25
N GLN A 71 21.36 1.21 17.18
CA GLN A 71 21.20 2.62 16.83
C GLN A 71 19.77 2.87 16.31
N TYR A 72 19.06 3.82 16.92
CA TYR A 72 17.72 4.25 16.53
C TYR A 72 17.58 5.79 16.39
N LYS A 73 18.64 6.55 16.72
CA LYS A 73 18.72 8.01 16.49
C LYS A 73 20.06 8.40 15.89
N ASP A 74 20.12 9.62 15.36
CA ASP A 74 21.27 10.14 14.60
C ASP A 74 21.63 9.28 13.37
N ILE A 75 20.63 8.61 12.79
CA ILE A 75 20.77 7.83 11.55
C ILE A 75 20.62 8.82 10.39
N ILE A 76 21.54 8.73 9.42
CA ILE A 76 21.33 9.33 8.09
C ILE A 76 20.68 8.24 7.24
N PHE A 77 19.42 8.48 6.87
CA PHE A 77 18.61 7.51 6.14
C PHE A 77 18.29 8.02 4.74
N GLU A 78 18.71 7.27 3.74
CA GLU A 78 18.47 7.61 2.34
C GLU A 78 17.05 7.20 1.92
N VAL A 79 16.34 8.15 1.32
CA VAL A 79 14.97 7.98 0.82
C VAL A 79 14.88 8.44 -0.63
N ASP A 80 13.87 7.97 -1.35
CA ASP A 80 13.65 8.35 -2.74
C ASP A 80 13.12 9.79 -2.85
N ARG A 81 12.32 10.23 -1.87
CA ARG A 81 11.75 11.59 -1.82
C ARG A 81 11.32 11.97 -0.41
N LEU A 82 11.24 13.27 -0.14
CA LEU A 82 10.71 13.84 1.10
C LEU A 82 9.30 14.42 0.90
N GLU A 83 9.01 14.88 -0.31
CA GLU A 83 7.74 15.49 -0.70
C GLU A 83 7.39 15.05 -2.12
N ILE A 84 6.11 15.18 -2.46
CA ILE A 84 5.70 14.96 -3.85
C ILE A 84 6.20 16.11 -4.73
N SER A 85 6.80 15.79 -5.87
CA SER A 85 7.26 16.78 -6.83
C SER A 85 6.06 17.43 -7.55
N GLN A 86 6.25 18.67 -8.05
CA GLN A 86 5.24 19.34 -8.88
C GLN A 86 4.93 18.53 -10.14
N GLU A 87 5.94 17.92 -10.76
CA GLU A 87 5.78 17.07 -11.93
C GLU A 87 4.85 15.88 -11.67
N ASN A 88 5.02 15.21 -10.51
CA ASN A 88 4.15 14.10 -10.13
C ASN A 88 2.71 14.55 -9.83
N ILE A 89 2.53 15.73 -9.21
CA ILE A 89 1.21 16.33 -9.03
C ILE A 89 0.55 16.62 -10.39
N ASP A 90 1.27 17.24 -11.30
CA ASP A 90 0.77 17.56 -12.63
C ASP A 90 0.38 16.30 -13.43
N ALA A 91 1.19 15.24 -13.31
CA ALA A 91 0.89 13.94 -13.92
C ALA A 91 -0.38 13.31 -13.34
N GLN A 92 -0.55 13.32 -12.02
CA GLN A 92 -1.77 12.81 -11.37
C GLN A 92 -3.02 13.62 -11.77
N ILE A 93 -2.91 14.94 -11.83
CA ILE A 93 -4.01 15.81 -12.27
C ILE A 93 -4.38 15.51 -13.74
N LYS A 94 -3.40 15.34 -14.63
CA LYS A 94 -3.66 14.96 -16.02
C LYS A 94 -4.44 13.63 -16.12
N VAL A 95 -4.01 12.61 -15.37
CA VAL A 95 -4.69 11.30 -15.32
C VAL A 95 -6.13 11.47 -14.82
N LEU A 96 -6.32 12.22 -13.73
CA LEU A 96 -7.63 12.49 -13.15
C LEU A 96 -8.57 13.22 -14.15
N LEU A 97 -8.08 14.25 -14.82
CA LEU A 97 -8.84 14.99 -15.84
C LEU A 97 -9.24 14.06 -16.99
N ALA A 98 -8.33 13.22 -17.46
CA ALA A 98 -8.63 12.25 -18.53
C ALA A 98 -9.67 11.21 -18.09
N GLN A 99 -9.61 10.72 -16.86
CA GLN A 99 -10.62 9.83 -16.27
C GLN A 99 -12.01 10.48 -16.19
N LYS A 100 -12.05 11.81 -16.03
CA LYS A 100 -13.28 12.60 -16.00
C LYS A 100 -13.71 13.12 -17.38
N ASN A 101 -13.00 12.75 -18.44
CA ASN A 101 -13.20 13.21 -19.82
C ASN A 101 -13.05 14.73 -20.00
N GLU A 102 -12.23 15.37 -19.16
CA GLU A 102 -11.95 16.80 -19.20
C GLU A 102 -10.75 17.08 -20.11
N PHE A 103 -10.94 16.87 -21.40
CA PHE A 103 -9.90 17.07 -22.42
C PHE A 103 -10.47 17.36 -23.80
N THR A 104 -9.65 17.98 -24.64
CA THR A 104 -9.90 18.15 -26.07
C THR A 104 -9.15 17.06 -26.87
N LYS A 105 -9.81 16.50 -27.89
CA LYS A 105 -9.20 15.52 -28.81
C LYS A 105 -8.38 16.24 -29.87
N VAL A 106 -7.06 16.26 -29.71
CA VAL A 106 -6.12 16.84 -30.68
C VAL A 106 -5.78 15.77 -31.71
N ARG A 107 -6.06 16.06 -33.00
CA ARG A 107 -5.95 15.09 -34.11
C ARG A 107 -4.68 15.28 -34.95
N GLU A 108 -3.68 15.93 -34.39
CA GLU A 108 -2.35 16.15 -34.97
C GLU A 108 -1.27 16.03 -33.90
N GLY A 109 -0.01 15.90 -34.30
CA GLY A 109 1.12 15.74 -33.39
C GLY A 109 1.61 14.31 -33.30
N THR A 110 2.45 14.04 -32.32
CA THR A 110 3.09 12.75 -32.05
C THR A 110 2.93 12.36 -30.60
N VAL A 111 2.90 11.06 -30.30
CA VAL A 111 2.89 10.53 -28.94
C VAL A 111 4.27 10.79 -28.32
N ILE A 112 4.28 11.49 -27.19
CA ILE A 112 5.47 11.74 -26.39
C ILE A 112 5.27 11.19 -24.96
N GLU A 113 6.31 11.02 -24.22
CA GLU A 113 6.27 10.61 -22.81
C GLU A 113 5.36 11.55 -22.00
N GLY A 114 4.55 10.99 -21.10
CA GLY A 114 3.60 11.71 -20.25
C GLY A 114 2.39 12.33 -20.99
N ALA A 115 2.32 12.23 -22.33
CA ALA A 115 1.13 12.63 -23.08
C ALA A 115 0.04 11.55 -22.96
N ILE A 116 -1.19 11.98 -22.70
CA ILE A 116 -2.35 11.07 -22.75
C ILE A 116 -2.83 10.98 -24.19
N PHE A 117 -3.01 9.77 -24.69
CA PHE A 117 -3.46 9.53 -26.06
C PHE A 117 -4.46 8.38 -26.12
N SER A 118 -5.25 8.36 -27.18
CA SER A 118 -6.14 7.25 -27.49
C SER A 118 -5.59 6.43 -28.64
N PHE A 119 -5.70 5.12 -28.51
CA PHE A 119 -5.29 4.18 -29.54
C PHE A 119 -6.22 2.98 -29.64
N ASP A 120 -6.25 2.38 -30.83
CA ASP A 120 -6.83 1.07 -31.07
C ASP A 120 -5.70 0.06 -31.20
N TYR A 121 -5.93 -1.16 -30.76
CA TYR A 121 -5.00 -2.25 -30.98
C TYR A 121 -5.70 -3.57 -31.27
N THR A 122 -5.02 -4.43 -32.05
CA THR A 122 -5.44 -5.83 -32.30
C THR A 122 -4.22 -6.71 -32.36
N GLY A 123 -4.18 -7.72 -31.50
CA GLY A 123 -3.07 -8.67 -31.36
C GLY A 123 -3.28 -9.95 -32.15
N TYR A 124 -2.21 -10.44 -32.76
CA TYR A 124 -2.16 -11.64 -33.56
C TYR A 124 -0.99 -12.53 -33.11
N TYR A 125 -1.22 -13.84 -33.13
CA TYR A 125 -0.09 -14.77 -32.95
C TYR A 125 0.92 -14.61 -34.07
N LYS A 126 2.21 -14.81 -33.76
CA LYS A 126 3.26 -14.90 -34.75
C LYS A 126 3.67 -16.36 -34.91
N LYS A 127 3.55 -16.91 -36.12
CA LYS A 127 3.92 -18.30 -36.42
C LYS A 127 5.43 -18.49 -36.35
N SER A 128 5.89 -19.74 -36.27
CA SER A 128 7.32 -20.08 -36.21
C SER A 128 8.11 -19.64 -37.44
N ASP A 129 7.46 -19.50 -38.59
CA ASP A 129 8.03 -18.98 -39.83
C ASP A 129 8.05 -17.46 -39.91
N GLY A 130 7.58 -16.77 -38.84
CA GLY A 130 7.50 -15.30 -38.75
C GLY A 130 6.26 -14.67 -39.39
N THR A 131 5.38 -15.48 -40.00
CA THR A 131 4.14 -14.95 -40.59
C THR A 131 3.04 -14.71 -39.54
N ARG A 132 2.10 -13.82 -39.86
CA ARG A 132 0.92 -13.52 -39.03
C ARG A 132 0.03 -14.76 -38.89
N GLY A 133 -0.38 -15.04 -37.67
CA GLY A 133 -1.39 -16.04 -37.33
C GLY A 133 -2.76 -15.44 -37.09
N ASP A 134 -3.60 -16.14 -36.34
CA ASP A 134 -4.93 -15.70 -35.98
C ASP A 134 -4.86 -14.65 -34.84
N ALA A 135 -5.88 -13.80 -34.75
CA ALA A 135 -6.06 -12.92 -33.60
C ALA A 135 -6.34 -13.76 -32.33
N PHE A 136 -5.90 -13.29 -31.19
CA PHE A 136 -6.14 -13.97 -29.92
C PHE A 136 -7.14 -13.24 -29.04
N ASP A 137 -7.88 -13.98 -28.23
CA ASP A 137 -8.90 -13.45 -27.34
C ASP A 137 -8.27 -12.51 -26.28
N GLY A 138 -8.94 -11.37 -26.05
CA GLY A 138 -8.45 -10.33 -25.14
C GLY A 138 -7.33 -9.46 -25.73
N GLY A 139 -6.88 -9.72 -26.96
CA GLY A 139 -5.82 -8.99 -27.65
C GLY A 139 -6.26 -7.71 -28.38
N ALA A 140 -7.52 -7.26 -28.26
CA ALA A 140 -8.02 -6.11 -28.98
C ALA A 140 -8.81 -5.14 -28.12
N SER A 141 -8.64 -3.84 -28.37
CA SER A 141 -9.48 -2.77 -27.83
C SER A 141 -9.52 -1.59 -28.79
N THR A 142 -10.52 -0.75 -28.64
CA THR A 142 -10.68 0.49 -29.39
C THR A 142 -10.84 1.67 -28.44
N ASP A 143 -10.35 2.84 -28.88
CA ASP A 143 -10.41 4.10 -28.12
C ASP A 143 -9.82 4.00 -26.70
N GLN A 144 -8.80 3.14 -26.53
CA GLN A 144 -8.11 2.94 -25.24
C GLN A 144 -7.30 4.19 -24.91
N LEU A 145 -7.57 4.82 -23.76
CA LEU A 145 -6.76 5.92 -23.24
C LEU A 145 -5.59 5.38 -22.43
N ALA A 146 -4.39 5.88 -22.73
CA ALA A 146 -3.15 5.54 -22.06
C ALA A 146 -2.13 6.69 -22.07
N TYR A 147 -1.07 6.54 -21.29
CA TYR A 147 0.14 7.37 -21.33
C TYR A 147 1.38 6.50 -21.22
N ILE A 148 2.53 7.04 -21.62
CA ILE A 148 3.83 6.39 -21.45
C ILE A 148 4.52 6.98 -20.22
N ASP A 149 4.99 6.11 -19.35
CA ASP A 149 5.80 6.43 -18.17
C ASP A 149 7.10 5.59 -18.24
N GLY A 150 8.18 6.22 -18.67
CA GLY A 150 9.43 5.55 -18.98
C GLY A 150 9.23 4.46 -20.05
N ASP A 151 9.54 3.22 -19.70
CA ASP A 151 9.39 2.06 -20.57
C ASP A 151 7.99 1.41 -20.52
N THR A 152 7.06 1.97 -19.74
CA THR A 152 5.75 1.38 -19.48
C THR A 152 4.62 2.14 -20.17
N LEU A 153 3.72 1.41 -20.84
CA LEU A 153 2.45 1.94 -21.32
C LEU A 153 1.37 1.67 -20.26
N VAL A 154 0.79 2.73 -19.69
CA VAL A 154 -0.18 2.67 -18.59
C VAL A 154 -1.55 3.11 -19.07
N THR A 155 -2.59 2.34 -18.76
CA THR A 155 -3.98 2.73 -19.08
C THR A 155 -4.55 3.72 -18.08
N ILE A 156 -5.38 4.67 -18.54
CA ILE A 156 -5.96 5.72 -17.69
C ILE A 156 -6.98 5.17 -16.70
N TYR A 157 -7.77 4.15 -17.09
CA TYR A 157 -8.86 3.64 -16.24
C TYR A 157 -8.44 2.54 -15.28
N ASP A 158 -7.27 1.93 -15.49
CA ASP A 158 -6.71 0.92 -14.61
C ASP A 158 -5.19 1.14 -14.45
N THR A 159 -4.82 2.10 -13.64
CA THR A 159 -3.41 2.45 -13.39
C THR A 159 -2.68 1.45 -12.48
N LYS A 160 -3.39 0.50 -11.84
CA LYS A 160 -2.77 -0.50 -10.95
C LYS A 160 -2.40 -1.79 -11.66
N THR A 161 -3.26 -2.25 -12.58
CA THR A 161 -3.08 -3.52 -13.31
C THR A 161 -3.07 -3.33 -14.82
N GLY A 162 -3.46 -2.15 -15.31
CA GLY A 162 -3.63 -1.81 -16.72
C GLY A 162 -2.33 -1.44 -17.43
N THR A 163 -1.22 -2.09 -17.09
CA THR A 163 0.04 -1.93 -17.82
C THR A 163 0.15 -2.94 -18.94
N PHE A 164 0.66 -2.49 -20.09
CA PHE A 164 0.98 -3.36 -21.20
C PHE A 164 2.34 -4.05 -21.00
N ILE A 165 2.53 -5.17 -21.69
CA ILE A 165 3.80 -5.89 -21.66
C ILE A 165 4.92 -5.07 -22.29
N ASP A 166 6.17 -5.40 -21.93
CA ASP A 166 7.36 -4.71 -22.43
C ASP A 166 7.38 -4.65 -23.96
N GLY A 167 7.86 -3.52 -24.47
CA GLY A 167 7.94 -3.23 -25.90
C GLY A 167 6.78 -2.39 -26.45
N PHE A 168 5.65 -2.29 -25.75
CA PHE A 168 4.55 -1.44 -26.20
C PHE A 168 4.90 0.05 -26.19
N ALA A 169 5.42 0.56 -25.08
CA ALA A 169 5.79 1.97 -24.95
C ALA A 169 6.80 2.36 -26.03
N GLN A 170 7.88 1.56 -26.17
CA GLN A 170 8.93 1.79 -27.16
C GLN A 170 8.42 1.73 -28.61
N GLY A 171 7.41 0.87 -28.85
CA GLY A 171 6.81 0.76 -30.19
C GLY A 171 5.85 1.89 -30.55
N ILE A 172 5.32 2.62 -29.55
CA ILE A 172 4.32 3.68 -29.75
C ILE A 172 4.91 5.09 -29.65
N ILE A 173 5.93 5.29 -28.81
CA ILE A 173 6.55 6.62 -28.64
C ILE A 173 7.05 7.18 -29.98
N GLY A 174 6.74 8.46 -30.26
CA GLY A 174 7.05 9.10 -31.52
C GLY A 174 6.06 8.84 -32.66
N ALA A 175 5.07 7.95 -32.47
CA ALA A 175 4.06 7.70 -33.49
C ALA A 175 3.15 8.91 -33.71
N ALA A 176 2.88 9.23 -34.99
CA ALA A 176 2.00 10.34 -35.35
C ALA A 176 0.52 10.00 -35.12
N VAL A 177 -0.27 10.99 -34.72
CA VAL A 177 -1.74 10.85 -34.67
C VAL A 177 -2.27 10.50 -36.06
N GLY A 178 -3.18 9.54 -36.12
CA GLY A 178 -3.76 9.00 -37.35
C GLY A 178 -2.92 7.93 -38.05
N SER A 179 -1.71 7.63 -37.55
CA SER A 179 -0.88 6.56 -38.11
C SER A 179 -1.42 5.16 -37.76
N ASN A 180 -1.16 4.21 -38.67
CA ASN A 180 -1.38 2.78 -38.46
C ASN A 180 -0.03 2.09 -38.65
N PHE A 181 0.35 1.23 -37.72
CA PHE A 181 1.60 0.48 -37.76
C PHE A 181 1.50 -0.79 -36.94
N THR A 182 2.50 -1.63 -37.05
CA THR A 182 2.56 -2.90 -36.31
C THR A 182 3.76 -2.90 -35.38
N ILE A 183 3.59 -3.42 -34.18
CA ILE A 183 4.66 -3.66 -33.21
C ILE A 183 4.78 -5.15 -32.94
N ASP A 184 6.03 -5.64 -32.78
CA ASP A 184 6.35 -7.01 -32.40
C ASP A 184 6.74 -7.05 -30.93
N VAL A 185 6.06 -7.89 -30.14
CA VAL A 185 6.38 -8.07 -28.71
C VAL A 185 6.36 -9.54 -28.33
N THR A 186 6.90 -9.88 -27.17
CA THR A 186 6.89 -11.24 -26.64
C THR A 186 6.30 -11.23 -25.25
N PHE A 187 5.29 -12.02 -24.99
CA PHE A 187 4.74 -12.18 -23.66
C PHE A 187 5.78 -12.74 -22.69
N PRO A 188 5.85 -12.26 -21.45
CA PRO A 188 6.72 -12.82 -20.41
C PRO A 188 6.46 -14.33 -20.23
N THR A 189 7.50 -15.10 -19.94
CA THR A 189 7.38 -16.57 -19.74
C THR A 189 6.56 -16.94 -18.49
N ASN A 190 6.39 -16.00 -17.57
CA ASN A 190 5.56 -16.14 -16.37
C ASN A 190 4.15 -15.51 -16.53
N TYR A 191 3.75 -15.16 -17.74
CA TYR A 191 2.39 -14.65 -18.01
C TYR A 191 1.34 -15.71 -17.69
N GLY A 192 0.28 -15.34 -16.98
CA GLY A 192 -0.64 -16.26 -16.28
C GLY A 192 -1.57 -17.12 -17.15
N ASN A 193 -1.37 -17.19 -18.49
CA ASN A 193 -2.23 -17.94 -19.41
C ASN A 193 -1.45 -18.54 -20.59
N SER A 194 -2.16 -19.03 -21.63
CA SER A 194 -1.59 -19.67 -22.82
C SER A 194 -0.69 -18.75 -23.67
N LEU A 195 -0.63 -17.46 -23.38
CA LEU A 195 0.23 -16.47 -24.06
C LEU A 195 1.66 -16.44 -23.51
N ALA A 196 1.96 -17.12 -22.39
CA ALA A 196 3.29 -17.13 -21.78
C ALA A 196 4.38 -17.51 -22.79
N GLY A 197 5.36 -16.62 -23.00
CA GLY A 197 6.48 -16.80 -23.93
C GLY A 197 6.11 -16.70 -25.43
N GLN A 198 4.85 -16.42 -25.77
CA GLN A 198 4.42 -16.32 -27.16
C GLN A 198 4.91 -15.02 -27.80
N LYS A 199 5.39 -15.16 -29.06
CA LYS A 199 5.66 -14.01 -29.91
C LYS A 199 4.37 -13.60 -30.59
N VAL A 200 4.07 -12.31 -30.54
CA VAL A 200 2.85 -11.73 -31.10
C VAL A 200 3.17 -10.41 -31.84
N GLU A 201 2.28 -10.00 -32.69
CA GLU A 201 2.32 -8.68 -33.30
C GLU A 201 0.99 -7.97 -33.03
N PHE A 202 1.05 -6.67 -32.83
CA PHE A 202 -0.12 -5.83 -32.63
C PHE A 202 -0.21 -4.79 -33.75
N ASP A 203 -1.35 -4.75 -34.42
CA ASP A 203 -1.73 -3.60 -35.24
C ASP A 203 -2.18 -2.49 -34.31
N ILE A 204 -1.57 -1.32 -34.46
CA ILE A 204 -1.80 -0.14 -33.63
C ILE A 204 -2.31 1.00 -34.51
N LYS A 205 -3.29 1.74 -34.01
CA LYS A 205 -3.73 3.00 -34.62
C LYS A 205 -3.81 4.07 -33.56
N ILE A 206 -3.12 5.19 -33.74
CA ILE A 206 -3.21 6.35 -32.86
C ILE A 206 -4.39 7.21 -33.27
N ASN A 207 -5.36 7.40 -32.39
CA ASN A 207 -6.60 8.12 -32.71
C ASN A 207 -6.50 9.63 -32.47
N TYR A 208 -5.99 10.04 -31.29
CA TYR A 208 -5.84 11.44 -30.90
C TYR A 208 -4.94 11.54 -29.65
N ILE A 209 -4.44 12.76 -29.39
CA ILE A 209 -3.87 13.14 -28.09
C ILE A 209 -4.99 13.80 -27.27
N ALA A 210 -5.13 13.41 -26.01
CA ALA A 210 -6.07 14.01 -25.07
C ALA A 210 -5.38 15.20 -24.38
N GLU A 211 -5.66 16.42 -24.83
CA GLU A 211 -5.20 17.64 -24.19
C GLU A 211 -6.13 17.99 -23.03
N THR A 212 -5.64 17.79 -21.81
CA THR A 212 -6.42 17.98 -20.57
C THR A 212 -6.50 19.44 -20.17
N HIS A 213 -7.61 19.85 -19.52
CA HIS A 213 -7.90 21.22 -19.15
C HIS A 213 -8.06 21.37 -17.63
N PHE A 214 -6.99 21.74 -16.94
CA PHE A 214 -7.00 22.01 -15.52
C PHE A 214 -7.35 23.48 -15.26
N THR A 215 -8.58 23.76 -14.82
CA THR A 215 -9.12 25.10 -14.66
C THR A 215 -9.80 25.29 -13.31
N ASP A 216 -9.87 26.55 -12.82
CA ASP A 216 -10.59 26.88 -11.59
C ASP A 216 -12.09 26.50 -11.65
N ALA A 217 -12.69 26.59 -12.84
CA ALA A 217 -14.08 26.19 -13.05
C ALA A 217 -14.27 24.68 -12.81
N TRP A 218 -13.38 23.86 -13.36
CA TRP A 218 -13.39 22.44 -13.14
C TRP A 218 -13.12 22.07 -11.67
N VAL A 219 -12.16 22.74 -11.02
CA VAL A 219 -11.87 22.51 -9.59
C VAL A 219 -13.10 22.73 -8.73
N LYS A 220 -13.82 23.85 -8.92
CA LYS A 220 -15.05 24.14 -8.18
C LYS A 220 -16.10 23.05 -8.38
N GLU A 221 -16.34 22.65 -9.62
CA GLU A 221 -17.32 21.63 -9.95
C GLU A 221 -16.92 20.27 -9.35
N TYR A 222 -15.66 19.83 -9.55
CA TYR A 222 -15.16 18.54 -9.11
C TYR A 222 -15.17 18.40 -7.58
N THR A 223 -14.85 19.49 -6.85
CA THR A 223 -14.77 19.50 -5.39
C THR A 223 -16.04 19.98 -4.69
N ASN A 224 -17.14 20.22 -5.42
CA ASN A 224 -18.38 20.82 -4.90
C ASN A 224 -18.11 22.13 -4.11
N ASP A 225 -17.34 23.04 -4.71
CA ASP A 225 -16.92 24.34 -4.14
C ASP A 225 -16.04 24.25 -2.87
N GLN A 226 -15.52 23.09 -2.49
CA GLN A 226 -14.57 22.97 -1.38
C GLN A 226 -13.24 23.65 -1.68
N HIS A 227 -12.78 23.58 -2.94
CA HIS A 227 -11.62 24.32 -3.46
C HIS A 227 -12.07 25.18 -4.63
N LYS A 228 -11.51 26.39 -4.73
CA LYS A 228 -11.98 27.39 -5.70
C LYS A 228 -11.00 27.65 -6.84
N THR A 229 -9.74 27.31 -6.65
CA THR A 229 -8.69 27.55 -7.64
C THR A 229 -7.85 26.30 -7.86
N THR A 230 -7.16 26.26 -8.98
CA THR A 230 -6.17 25.23 -9.30
C THR A 230 -5.07 25.17 -8.24
N ASP A 231 -4.61 26.33 -7.75
CA ASP A 231 -3.58 26.40 -6.71
C ASP A 231 -4.06 25.80 -5.39
N GLU A 232 -5.29 26.11 -4.95
CA GLU A 232 -5.89 25.50 -3.76
C GLU A 232 -5.99 23.97 -3.88
N PHE A 233 -6.35 23.48 -5.05
CA PHE A 233 -6.46 22.03 -5.27
C PHE A 233 -5.08 21.36 -5.29
N VAL A 234 -4.07 21.97 -5.93
CA VAL A 234 -2.67 21.50 -5.88
C VAL A 234 -2.16 21.45 -4.45
N GLN A 235 -2.42 22.51 -3.66
CA GLN A 235 -2.02 22.54 -2.24
C GLN A 235 -2.72 21.44 -1.45
N TYR A 236 -4.02 21.24 -1.63
CA TYR A 236 -4.77 20.15 -1.02
C TYR A 236 -4.16 18.78 -1.34
N LEU A 237 -3.77 18.51 -2.60
CA LEU A 237 -3.12 17.27 -2.97
C LEU A 237 -1.77 17.09 -2.26
N LYS A 238 -0.96 18.16 -2.18
CA LYS A 238 0.31 18.14 -1.44
C LYS A 238 0.10 17.84 0.04
N ASP A 239 -0.85 18.53 0.66
CA ASP A 239 -1.18 18.36 2.08
C ASP A 239 -1.71 16.96 2.40
N SER A 240 -2.32 16.30 1.42
CA SER A 240 -2.79 14.91 1.55
C SER A 240 -1.67 13.88 1.34
N ILE A 241 -0.76 14.11 0.38
CA ILE A 241 0.23 13.12 -0.04
C ILE A 241 1.52 13.19 0.78
N ASN A 242 1.99 14.39 1.14
CA ASN A 242 3.25 14.55 1.86
C ASN A 242 3.29 13.86 3.23
N PRO A 243 2.21 13.83 4.03
CA PRO A 243 2.16 13.01 5.25
C PRO A 243 2.34 11.52 4.97
N GLU A 244 1.77 11.00 3.88
CA GLU A 244 1.93 9.58 3.49
C GLU A 244 3.38 9.27 3.12
N ILE A 245 4.04 10.16 2.37
CA ILE A 245 5.48 10.02 2.04
C ILE A 245 6.32 10.05 3.32
N LYS A 246 6.03 10.97 4.24
CA LYS A 246 6.70 11.05 5.54
C LYS A 246 6.53 9.75 6.33
N ASN A 247 5.31 9.24 6.43
CA ASN A 247 5.01 8.01 7.15
C ASN A 247 5.74 6.80 6.52
N ALA A 248 5.71 6.67 5.19
CA ALA A 248 6.42 5.60 4.48
C ALA A 248 7.95 5.66 4.73
N ASN A 249 8.53 6.86 4.78
CA ASN A 249 9.94 7.04 5.10
C ASN A 249 10.26 6.64 6.55
N VAL A 250 9.39 6.97 7.51
CA VAL A 250 9.53 6.56 8.92
C VAL A 250 9.38 5.05 9.06
N GLU A 251 8.42 4.43 8.37
CA GLU A 251 8.25 2.97 8.35
C GLU A 251 9.50 2.26 7.80
N ALA A 252 10.06 2.77 6.71
CA ALA A 252 11.30 2.22 6.15
C ALA A 252 12.48 2.35 7.12
N LEU A 253 12.57 3.46 7.85
CA LEU A 253 13.57 3.65 8.90
C LEU A 253 13.33 2.70 10.09
N TRP A 254 12.07 2.43 10.46
CA TRP A 254 11.75 1.44 11.50
C TRP A 254 12.29 0.05 11.18
N VAL A 255 12.18 -0.40 9.91
CA VAL A 255 12.79 -1.68 9.48
C VAL A 255 14.28 -1.70 9.82
N LYS A 256 15.00 -0.62 9.52
CA LYS A 256 16.42 -0.49 9.83
C LYS A 256 16.71 -0.50 11.33
N ILE A 257 15.89 0.18 12.13
CA ILE A 257 16.00 0.20 13.58
C ILE A 257 15.77 -1.20 14.17
N MET A 258 14.77 -1.92 13.66
CA MET A 258 14.47 -3.30 14.07
C MET A 258 15.60 -4.27 13.72
N GLU A 259 16.24 -4.12 12.55
CA GLU A 259 17.42 -4.90 12.18
C GLU A 259 18.59 -4.69 13.15
N ASN A 260 18.80 -3.44 13.59
CA ASN A 260 19.87 -3.08 14.52
C ASN A 260 19.63 -3.61 15.94
N ALA A 261 18.40 -3.92 16.32
CA ALA A 261 18.07 -4.41 17.65
C ALA A 261 18.29 -5.92 17.78
N THR A 262 18.67 -6.35 18.97
CA THR A 262 18.92 -7.76 19.28
C THR A 262 17.90 -8.28 20.28
N LEU A 263 17.13 -9.31 19.89
CA LEU A 263 16.26 -10.04 20.79
C LEU A 263 17.12 -10.85 21.77
N VAL A 264 17.01 -10.56 23.06
CA VAL A 264 17.77 -11.23 24.14
C VAL A 264 17.02 -12.46 24.61
N LYS A 265 15.70 -12.32 24.79
CA LYS A 265 14.83 -13.37 25.27
C LYS A 265 13.42 -13.17 24.72
N MET A 266 12.80 -14.24 24.24
CA MET A 266 11.39 -14.20 23.83
C MET A 266 10.48 -14.15 25.06
N PRO A 267 9.59 -13.14 25.18
CA PRO A 267 8.53 -13.17 26.18
C PRO A 267 7.44 -14.16 25.75
N GLN A 268 7.47 -15.37 26.32
CA GLN A 268 6.61 -16.48 25.89
C GLN A 268 5.12 -16.13 25.93
N GLN A 269 4.67 -15.39 26.95
CA GLN A 269 3.28 -14.93 27.04
C GLN A 269 2.85 -14.14 25.80
N GLN A 270 3.70 -13.23 25.31
CA GLN A 270 3.39 -12.42 24.14
C GLN A 270 3.50 -13.23 22.85
N TYR A 271 4.44 -14.17 22.79
CA TYR A 271 4.56 -15.08 21.66
C TYR A 271 3.30 -15.93 21.51
N ASP A 272 2.85 -16.60 22.60
CA ASP A 272 1.68 -17.45 22.59
C ASP A 272 0.40 -16.67 22.23
N TYR A 273 0.27 -15.44 22.78
CA TYR A 273 -0.83 -14.55 22.42
C TYR A 273 -0.82 -14.21 20.93
N ARG A 274 0.32 -13.82 20.36
CA ARG A 274 0.42 -13.45 18.94
C ARG A 274 0.25 -14.63 18.01
N TYR A 275 0.80 -15.78 18.36
CA TYR A 275 0.62 -17.01 17.59
C TYR A 275 -0.88 -17.35 17.45
N ASN A 276 -1.58 -17.41 18.57
CA ASN A 276 -3.00 -17.79 18.58
C ASN A 276 -3.87 -16.71 17.91
N SER A 277 -3.60 -15.43 18.18
CA SER A 277 -4.32 -14.33 17.52
C SER A 277 -4.19 -14.39 16.00
N TYR A 278 -2.99 -14.68 15.48
CA TYR A 278 -2.76 -14.76 14.03
C TYR A 278 -3.42 -15.99 13.40
N VAL A 279 -3.42 -17.13 14.09
CA VAL A 279 -4.19 -18.31 13.66
C VAL A 279 -5.67 -17.98 13.54
N ASP A 280 -6.24 -17.30 14.54
CA ASP A 280 -7.66 -16.89 14.52
C ASP A 280 -7.97 -15.93 13.38
N GLU A 281 -7.07 -14.97 13.11
CA GLU A 281 -7.18 -14.06 11.97
C GLU A 281 -7.18 -14.82 10.64
N LEU A 282 -6.28 -15.79 10.45
CA LEU A 282 -6.24 -16.62 9.26
C LEU A 282 -7.51 -17.43 9.07
N ILE A 283 -8.05 -18.01 10.16
CA ILE A 283 -9.32 -18.75 10.15
C ILE A 283 -10.49 -17.81 9.79
N ALA A 284 -10.57 -16.64 10.43
CA ALA A 284 -11.60 -15.64 10.13
C ALA A 284 -11.53 -15.15 8.68
N TYR A 285 -10.31 -14.86 8.18
CA TYR A 285 -10.06 -14.41 6.83
C TYR A 285 -10.41 -15.45 5.77
N SER A 286 -10.30 -16.74 6.11
CA SER A 286 -10.70 -17.84 5.21
C SER A 286 -12.16 -17.76 4.79
N SER A 287 -13.04 -17.26 5.66
CA SER A 287 -14.46 -17.08 5.38
C SER A 287 -14.70 -16.09 4.24
N PHE A 288 -13.88 -15.03 4.15
CA PHE A 288 -13.96 -14.01 3.10
C PHE A 288 -13.51 -14.55 1.74
N TYR A 289 -12.39 -15.31 1.70
CA TYR A 289 -11.83 -15.80 0.44
C TYR A 289 -12.51 -17.05 -0.11
N TYR A 290 -12.91 -17.96 0.77
CA TYR A 290 -13.43 -19.27 0.37
C TYR A 290 -14.95 -19.40 0.57
N GLY A 291 -15.62 -18.36 1.07
CA GLY A 291 -17.06 -18.36 1.37
C GLY A 291 -17.46 -19.31 2.49
N LYS A 292 -16.49 -19.85 3.23
CA LYS A 292 -16.68 -20.72 4.41
C LYS A 292 -15.50 -20.57 5.35
N GLN A 293 -15.77 -20.64 6.65
CA GLN A 293 -14.72 -20.72 7.66
C GLN A 293 -13.99 -22.06 7.56
N LEU A 294 -12.68 -22.03 7.48
CA LEU A 294 -11.82 -23.20 7.55
C LEU A 294 -11.41 -23.43 9.01
N ASP A 295 -11.08 -24.66 9.35
CA ASP A 295 -10.35 -24.96 10.57
C ASP A 295 -8.84 -24.79 10.37
N TYR A 296 -8.06 -24.99 11.41
CA TYR A 296 -6.59 -24.87 11.39
C TYR A 296 -5.96 -25.65 10.24
N ASN A 297 -6.31 -26.95 10.10
CA ASN A 297 -5.79 -27.78 9.02
C ASN A 297 -6.25 -27.32 7.64
N GLY A 298 -7.47 -26.84 7.54
CA GLY A 298 -8.01 -26.27 6.31
C GLY A 298 -7.26 -25.02 5.84
N VAL A 299 -6.83 -24.17 6.78
CA VAL A 299 -5.98 -23.00 6.49
C VAL A 299 -4.62 -23.44 5.96
N ILE A 300 -3.94 -24.39 6.61
CA ILE A 300 -2.64 -24.93 6.17
C ILE A 300 -2.75 -25.48 4.73
N GLN A 301 -3.78 -26.27 4.45
CA GLN A 301 -4.01 -26.81 3.11
C GLN A 301 -4.30 -25.73 2.07
N ALA A 302 -5.07 -24.72 2.43
CA ALA A 302 -5.39 -23.58 1.55
C ALA A 302 -4.15 -22.74 1.19
N LEU A 303 -3.20 -22.62 2.12
CA LEU A 303 -1.89 -22.00 1.89
C LEU A 303 -0.95 -22.90 1.06
N GLY A 304 -1.31 -24.17 0.86
CA GLY A 304 -0.50 -25.15 0.12
C GLY A 304 0.78 -25.54 0.86
N MET A 305 0.76 -25.49 2.17
CA MET A 305 1.86 -25.84 3.07
C MET A 305 1.65 -27.21 3.71
N THR A 306 2.74 -27.81 4.17
CA THR A 306 2.70 -28.87 5.18
C THR A 306 2.61 -28.24 6.57
N GLU A 307 2.22 -29.00 7.58
CA GLU A 307 2.17 -28.54 8.96
C GLU A 307 3.54 -28.03 9.44
N ALA A 308 4.64 -28.72 9.11
CA ALA A 308 5.98 -28.29 9.49
C ALA A 308 6.41 -26.98 8.80
N GLU A 309 6.06 -26.79 7.51
CA GLU A 309 6.32 -25.52 6.81
C GLU A 309 5.47 -24.37 7.39
N PHE A 310 4.27 -24.65 7.84
CA PHE A 310 3.40 -23.68 8.49
C PHE A 310 3.93 -23.29 9.88
N GLU A 311 4.36 -24.24 10.69
CA GLU A 311 4.97 -23.97 12.01
C GLU A 311 6.25 -23.15 11.89
N GLU A 312 7.14 -23.45 10.94
CA GLU A 312 8.34 -22.65 10.66
C GLU A 312 7.97 -21.21 10.24
N TYR A 313 7.00 -21.09 9.34
CA TYR A 313 6.48 -19.78 8.92
C TYR A 313 5.91 -18.98 10.11
N MET A 314 5.10 -19.62 10.95
CA MET A 314 4.48 -18.99 12.13
C MET A 314 5.54 -18.56 13.15
N ASP A 315 6.55 -19.39 13.41
CA ASP A 315 7.64 -19.06 14.32
C ASP A 315 8.43 -17.83 13.85
N GLU A 316 8.80 -17.79 12.57
CA GLU A 316 9.50 -16.63 11.97
C GLU A 316 8.63 -15.36 12.04
N TYR A 317 7.35 -15.48 11.66
CA TYR A 317 6.42 -14.36 11.65
C TYR A 317 6.18 -13.82 13.05
N VAL A 318 5.79 -14.67 14.00
CA VAL A 318 5.49 -14.27 15.38
C VAL A 318 6.71 -13.74 16.10
N THR A 319 7.87 -14.37 15.89
CA THR A 319 9.15 -13.88 16.46
C THR A 319 9.48 -12.47 15.96
N SER A 320 9.34 -12.23 14.65
CA SER A 320 9.57 -10.91 14.07
C SER A 320 8.58 -9.87 14.59
N TYR A 321 7.30 -10.26 14.72
CA TYR A 321 6.25 -9.40 15.23
C TYR A 321 6.49 -8.99 16.68
N VAL A 322 6.74 -9.95 17.57
CA VAL A 322 7.03 -9.69 18.98
C VAL A 322 8.31 -8.87 19.16
N LYS A 323 9.34 -9.14 18.33
CA LYS A 323 10.55 -8.31 18.31
C LYS A 323 10.22 -6.86 17.98
N SER A 324 9.34 -6.61 16.99
CA SER A 324 8.95 -5.25 16.63
C SER A 324 8.24 -4.52 17.77
N GLU A 325 7.30 -5.17 18.44
CA GLU A 325 6.63 -4.61 19.62
C GLU A 325 7.64 -4.25 20.75
N LEU A 326 8.57 -5.15 21.01
CA LEU A 326 9.63 -4.92 22.02
C LEU A 326 10.51 -3.71 21.67
N VAL A 327 10.89 -3.56 20.39
CA VAL A 327 11.71 -2.42 19.93
C VAL A 327 10.95 -1.10 20.11
N LEU A 328 9.69 -1.04 19.68
CA LEU A 328 8.85 0.16 19.82
C LEU A 328 8.76 0.59 21.30
N HIS A 329 8.40 -0.33 22.18
CA HIS A 329 8.28 -0.06 23.60
C HIS A 329 9.63 0.23 24.27
N ALA A 330 10.72 -0.39 23.82
CA ALA A 330 12.06 -0.08 24.36
C ALA A 330 12.49 1.34 24.01
N VAL A 331 12.21 1.81 22.79
CA VAL A 331 12.49 3.22 22.42
C VAL A 331 11.59 4.17 23.22
N MET A 332 10.29 3.86 23.36
CA MET A 332 9.37 4.66 24.17
C MET A 332 9.85 4.79 25.62
N GLN A 333 10.30 3.70 26.22
CA GLN A 333 10.82 3.70 27.59
C GLN A 333 12.15 4.45 27.68
N ALA A 334 13.07 4.24 26.74
CA ALA A 334 14.38 4.90 26.72
C ALA A 334 14.28 6.44 26.60
N GLU A 335 13.30 6.90 25.83
CA GLU A 335 13.09 8.33 25.56
C GLU A 335 11.96 8.95 26.41
N ASN A 336 11.37 8.17 27.33
CA ASN A 336 10.26 8.59 28.20
C ASN A 336 9.11 9.23 27.43
N ILE A 337 8.71 8.59 26.32
CA ILE A 337 7.59 9.06 25.49
C ILE A 337 6.29 8.79 26.22
N THR A 338 5.58 9.87 26.56
CA THR A 338 4.33 9.84 27.32
C THR A 338 3.27 10.67 26.60
N VAL A 339 2.04 10.57 27.05
CA VAL A 339 0.89 11.32 26.51
C VAL A 339 0.43 12.31 27.56
N THR A 340 0.45 13.59 27.21
CA THR A 340 -0.08 14.66 28.09
C THR A 340 -1.61 14.70 28.01
N ASP A 341 -2.25 15.31 29.02
CA ASP A 341 -3.70 15.49 29.01
C ASP A 341 -4.15 16.44 27.90
N GLU A 342 -3.29 17.38 27.46
CA GLU A 342 -3.55 18.27 26.35
C GLU A 342 -3.60 17.52 25.01
N GLU A 343 -2.59 16.67 24.73
CA GLU A 343 -2.56 15.81 23.53
C GLU A 343 -3.76 14.87 23.50
N TYR A 344 -4.10 14.27 24.65
CA TYR A 344 -5.28 13.43 24.76
C TYR A 344 -6.57 14.18 24.40
N ARG A 345 -6.75 15.41 24.89
CA ARG A 345 -7.94 16.23 24.60
C ARG A 345 -8.02 16.60 23.12
N ILE A 346 -6.91 17.06 22.53
CA ILE A 346 -6.83 17.40 21.11
C ILE A 346 -7.20 16.19 20.24
N PHE A 347 -6.64 15.03 20.56
CA PHE A 347 -6.92 13.78 19.83
C PHE A 347 -8.41 13.38 19.98
N MET A 348 -8.93 13.43 21.19
CA MET A 348 -10.33 13.10 21.47
C MET A 348 -11.31 14.05 20.73
N ASP A 349 -11.05 15.36 20.75
CA ASP A 349 -11.87 16.34 20.04
C ASP A 349 -11.86 16.06 18.52
N THR A 350 -10.69 15.77 17.94
CA THR A 350 -10.56 15.39 16.53
C THR A 350 -11.30 14.08 16.21
N LEU A 351 -11.22 13.10 17.11
CA LEU A 351 -11.89 11.81 16.95
C LEU A 351 -13.42 11.96 17.04
N MET A 352 -13.92 12.82 17.93
CA MET A 352 -15.34 13.15 18.04
C MET A 352 -15.84 13.86 16.78
N GLU A 353 -15.08 14.82 16.27
CA GLU A 353 -15.44 15.57 15.06
C GLU A 353 -15.49 14.65 13.82
N SER A 354 -14.47 13.81 13.64
CA SER A 354 -14.37 12.92 12.47
C SER A 354 -15.42 11.79 12.49
N THR A 355 -15.76 11.26 13.67
CA THR A 355 -16.69 10.12 13.80
C THR A 355 -18.14 10.52 14.04
N GLY A 356 -18.39 11.77 14.44
CA GLY A 356 -19.70 12.24 14.90
C GLY A 356 -20.17 11.58 16.21
N LYS A 357 -19.27 10.90 16.94
CA LYS A 357 -19.58 10.22 18.20
C LYS A 357 -19.29 11.09 19.41
N THR A 358 -19.95 10.79 20.52
CA THR A 358 -19.66 11.43 21.82
C THR A 358 -18.43 10.79 22.46
N GLU A 359 -17.73 11.53 23.33
CA GLU A 359 -16.61 11.01 24.11
C GLU A 359 -16.99 9.71 24.87
N ALA A 360 -18.15 9.67 25.51
CA ALA A 360 -18.63 8.50 26.22
C ALA A 360 -18.75 7.26 25.30
N ALA A 361 -19.25 7.44 24.08
CA ALA A 361 -19.38 6.33 23.12
C ALA A 361 -18.00 5.86 22.60
N LEU A 362 -17.04 6.77 22.45
CA LEU A 362 -15.68 6.43 22.07
C LEU A 362 -14.93 5.70 23.20
N LEU A 363 -15.12 6.15 24.44
CA LEU A 363 -14.55 5.49 25.62
C LEU A 363 -15.14 4.08 25.84
N GLU A 364 -16.43 3.91 25.61
CA GLU A 364 -17.08 2.59 25.65
C GLU A 364 -16.54 1.68 24.54
N GLN A 365 -16.29 2.24 23.36
CA GLN A 365 -15.84 1.45 22.21
C GLN A 365 -14.37 1.07 22.28
N TYR A 366 -13.50 2.00 22.66
CA TYR A 366 -12.04 1.84 22.57
C TYR A 366 -11.33 1.76 23.92
N GLY A 367 -11.86 2.39 24.96
CA GLY A 367 -11.22 2.56 26.26
C GLY A 367 -10.16 3.68 26.25
N GLU A 368 -10.02 4.39 27.38
CA GLU A 368 -9.06 5.49 27.52
C GLU A 368 -7.61 5.01 27.33
N GLU A 369 -7.27 3.85 27.87
CA GLU A 369 -5.91 3.30 27.82
C GLU A 369 -5.48 3.07 26.36
N LYS A 370 -6.32 2.47 25.51
CA LYS A 370 -5.99 2.25 24.10
C LYS A 370 -5.88 3.56 23.32
N ILE A 371 -6.71 4.54 23.62
CA ILE A 371 -6.61 5.87 22.98
C ILE A 371 -5.27 6.52 23.34
N ARG A 372 -4.87 6.48 24.63
CA ARG A 372 -3.56 6.99 25.05
C ARG A 372 -2.39 6.22 24.42
N GLN A 373 -2.51 4.90 24.26
CA GLN A 373 -1.51 4.09 23.56
C GLN A 373 -1.37 4.52 22.08
N THR A 374 -2.48 4.78 21.39
CA THR A 374 -2.45 5.28 20.01
C THR A 374 -1.68 6.60 19.92
N ILE A 375 -1.97 7.55 20.79
CA ILE A 375 -1.27 8.85 20.82
C ILE A 375 0.24 8.66 21.14
N ALA A 376 0.55 7.73 22.03
CA ALA A 376 1.94 7.45 22.38
C ALA A 376 2.73 6.90 21.18
N PHE A 377 2.14 6.07 20.35
CA PHE A 377 2.77 5.59 19.10
C PHE A 377 2.93 6.71 18.07
N GLU A 378 1.95 7.62 17.93
CA GLU A 378 2.12 8.82 17.09
C GLU A 378 3.28 9.70 17.57
N ASN A 379 3.39 9.92 18.89
CA ASN A 379 4.50 10.65 19.49
C ASN A 379 5.85 9.95 19.24
N LEU A 380 5.87 8.62 19.26
CA LEU A 380 7.06 7.83 18.94
C LEU A 380 7.49 8.03 17.48
N ASP A 381 6.58 7.99 16.53
CA ASP A 381 6.89 8.22 15.11
C ASP A 381 7.38 9.65 14.86
N ILE A 382 6.76 10.62 15.51
CA ILE A 382 7.23 12.02 15.49
C ILE A 382 8.65 12.13 16.06
N PHE A 383 8.93 11.44 17.19
CA PHE A 383 10.26 11.39 17.76
C PHE A 383 11.28 10.79 16.79
N ILE A 384 10.99 9.62 16.22
CA ILE A 384 11.88 8.93 15.26
C ILE A 384 12.16 9.80 14.04
N PHE A 385 11.15 10.47 13.50
CA PHE A 385 11.34 11.38 12.40
C PHE A 385 12.29 12.54 12.75
N ASN A 386 12.13 13.15 13.92
CA ASN A 386 12.91 14.31 14.35
C ASN A 386 14.33 13.94 14.85
N ALA A 387 14.49 12.74 15.40
CA ALA A 387 15.77 12.25 15.93
C ALA A 387 16.74 11.75 14.84
N ASN A 388 16.29 11.68 13.57
CA ASN A 388 17.04 11.16 12.44
C ASN A 388 17.08 12.14 11.28
N LYS A 389 17.99 11.93 10.34
CA LYS A 389 18.14 12.78 9.16
C LYS A 389 17.78 11.98 7.91
N PHE A 390 16.70 12.37 7.26
CA PHE A 390 16.34 11.85 5.95
C PHE A 390 17.03 12.66 4.85
N VAL A 391 17.63 11.98 3.89
CA VAL A 391 18.30 12.60 2.73
C VAL A 391 17.79 11.92 1.47
N VAL A 392 17.49 12.73 0.45
CA VAL A 392 17.11 12.17 -0.85
C VAL A 392 18.35 11.57 -1.51
N LYS A 393 18.22 10.34 -2.02
CA LYS A 393 19.28 9.72 -2.82
C LYS A 393 19.64 10.63 -3.98
N ASP A 394 20.94 10.86 -4.19
CA ASP A 394 21.39 11.54 -5.39
C ASP A 394 20.98 10.68 -6.59
N GLY A 395 20.12 11.24 -7.45
CA GLY A 395 19.69 10.55 -8.66
C GLY A 395 20.90 10.27 -9.56
N GLU A 396 21.07 8.99 -9.97
CA GLU A 396 21.98 8.62 -11.05
C GLU A 396 21.54 9.21 -12.40
#